data_c4e318ad111b30cc1165d4866cc43544
#
_entry.id   c4e318ad111b30cc1165d4866cc43544
#
_cell.length_a   1.000
_cell.length_b   1.000
_cell.length_c   1.000
_cell.angle_alpha   90.00
_cell.angle_beta   90.00
_cell.angle_gamma   90.00
#
_symmetry.space_group_name_H-M   'P 1'
#
loop_
_entity.id
_entity.type
_entity.pdbx_description
1 polymer ?
#
loop_
_entity_poly.entity_id
_entity_poly.type
_entity_poly.pdbx_seq_one_letter_code
_entity_poly.pdbx_strand_id
1 'polypeptide(L)'
;KNRREVIVMKTKVGIIFGGCSSEYDVSLVSVTSVIKNINKEKYDVVLIGITKQGDFYLYQGDIEKIEKNEWKDDKSCKKITISTNRSDHGIIILDTNEIIKLDIVFPVLHGQNGEDGRLQGLLELAGIKYVGCDMTSSAICMDKYLAHELVATNGILTPISYLFENDSYDDIRNTIKNLHYPLF
;
A
#
# COMPACT_ATOMS: atom_id res chain seq x y z
N LYS A 1 1.28 -27.65 41.05
CA LYS A 1 2.18 -27.18 39.97
C LYS A 1 1.44 -26.10 39.19
N ASN A 2 1.68 -24.82 39.51
CA ASN A 2 1.15 -23.69 38.76
C ASN A 2 1.86 -23.63 37.39
N ARG A 3 1.17 -24.00 36.32
CA ARG A 3 1.59 -23.63 34.96
C ARG A 3 1.39 -22.12 34.88
N ARG A 4 2.49 -21.37 34.83
CA ARG A 4 2.43 -19.96 34.36
C ARG A 4 1.99 -20.02 32.89
N GLU A 5 0.81 -19.55 32.60
CA GLU A 5 0.39 -19.25 31.21
C GLU A 5 1.36 -18.22 30.69
N VAL A 6 2.14 -18.59 29.69
CA VAL A 6 2.98 -17.66 28.96
C VAL A 6 2.01 -16.88 28.05
N ILE A 7 1.68 -15.65 28.45
CA ILE A 7 0.92 -14.74 27.58
C ILE A 7 1.84 -14.40 26.40
N VAL A 8 1.64 -15.08 25.28
CA VAL A 8 2.30 -14.74 24.02
C VAL A 8 1.64 -13.47 23.50
N MET A 9 2.33 -12.35 23.60
CA MET A 9 1.83 -11.09 23.00
C MET A 9 1.80 -11.23 21.47
N LYS A 10 0.62 -10.99 20.89
CA LYS A 10 0.46 -10.99 19.43
C LYS A 10 1.13 -9.77 18.83
N THR A 11 1.73 -9.93 17.66
CA THR A 11 2.22 -8.80 16.86
C THR A 11 1.05 -8.01 16.31
N LYS A 12 1.00 -6.72 16.55
CA LYS A 12 -0.06 -5.83 16.07
C LYS A 12 0.24 -5.35 14.66
N VAL A 13 -0.56 -5.84 13.70
CA VAL A 13 -0.37 -5.60 12.27
C VAL A 13 -1.43 -4.65 11.75
N GLY A 14 -1.01 -3.48 11.26
CA GLY A 14 -1.87 -2.57 10.51
C GLY A 14 -2.00 -3.06 9.06
N ILE A 15 -3.18 -3.53 8.67
CA ILE A 15 -3.44 -3.90 7.27
C ILE A 15 -4.09 -2.71 6.58
N ILE A 16 -3.39 -2.14 5.58
CA ILE A 16 -3.88 -1.00 4.81
C ILE A 16 -4.49 -1.48 3.51
N PHE A 17 -5.70 -1.00 3.18
CA PHE A 17 -6.45 -1.39 1.99
C PHE A 17 -7.19 -0.21 1.35
N GLY A 18 -7.69 -0.40 0.12
CA GLY A 18 -8.37 0.61 -0.67
C GLY A 18 -7.38 1.45 -1.48
N GLY A 19 -7.29 2.74 -1.19
CA GLY A 19 -6.30 3.63 -1.79
C GLY A 19 -6.85 4.55 -2.87
N CYS A 20 -6.16 5.68 -3.07
CA CYS A 20 -6.47 6.66 -4.12
C CYS A 20 -5.78 6.24 -5.43
N SER A 21 -6.30 5.19 -6.06
CA SER A 21 -5.79 4.66 -7.32
C SER A 21 -6.91 4.08 -8.19
N SER A 22 -6.63 3.84 -9.46
CA SER A 22 -7.54 3.12 -10.37
C SER A 22 -7.76 1.66 -9.97
N GLU A 23 -6.85 1.10 -9.16
CA GLU A 23 -6.86 -0.29 -8.71
C GLU A 23 -7.47 -0.47 -7.32
N TYR A 24 -8.20 0.55 -6.83
CA TYR A 24 -8.89 0.52 -5.53
C TYR A 24 -9.70 -0.76 -5.31
N ASP A 25 -10.53 -1.13 -6.29
CA ASP A 25 -11.43 -2.28 -6.14
C ASP A 25 -10.64 -3.61 -6.09
N VAL A 26 -9.47 -3.69 -6.74
CA VAL A 26 -8.56 -4.85 -6.65
C VAL A 26 -8.02 -4.99 -5.21
N SER A 27 -7.70 -3.88 -4.57
CA SER A 27 -7.26 -3.88 -3.16
C SER A 27 -8.32 -4.43 -2.21
N LEU A 28 -9.61 -4.12 -2.42
CA LEU A 28 -10.70 -4.62 -1.58
C LEU A 28 -10.81 -6.15 -1.64
N VAL A 29 -10.67 -6.73 -2.83
CA VAL A 29 -10.68 -8.19 -3.03
C VAL A 29 -9.44 -8.82 -2.40
N SER A 30 -8.26 -8.26 -2.66
CA SER A 30 -6.97 -8.76 -2.15
C SER A 30 -6.94 -8.78 -0.63
N VAL A 31 -7.34 -7.67 0.02
CA VAL A 31 -7.32 -7.57 1.47
C VAL A 31 -8.28 -8.54 2.14
N THR A 32 -9.45 -8.77 1.55
CA THR A 32 -10.42 -9.74 2.06
C THR A 32 -9.82 -11.14 2.14
N SER A 33 -9.07 -11.55 1.10
CA SER A 33 -8.32 -12.80 1.10
C SER A 33 -7.22 -12.84 2.17
N VAL A 34 -6.46 -11.75 2.34
CA VAL A 34 -5.42 -11.65 3.38
C VAL A 34 -6.04 -11.80 4.78
N ILE A 35 -7.12 -11.07 5.08
CA ILE A 35 -7.75 -11.09 6.41
C ILE A 35 -8.35 -12.48 6.74
N LYS A 36 -8.90 -13.17 5.74
CA LYS A 36 -9.46 -14.52 5.92
C LYS A 36 -8.37 -15.56 6.23
N ASN A 37 -7.15 -15.38 5.73
CA ASN A 37 -6.07 -16.35 5.82
C ASN A 37 -4.96 -15.99 6.83
N ILE A 38 -4.95 -14.77 7.39
CA ILE A 38 -3.94 -14.37 8.37
C ILE A 38 -4.09 -15.18 9.67
N ASN A 39 -2.96 -15.59 10.25
CA ASN A 39 -2.96 -16.34 11.50
C ASN A 39 -3.33 -15.44 12.70
N LYS A 40 -4.58 -15.52 13.14
CA LYS A 40 -5.14 -14.72 14.24
C LYS A 40 -4.61 -15.12 15.63
N GLU A 41 -3.89 -16.23 15.75
CA GLU A 41 -3.21 -16.60 17.01
C GLU A 41 -1.91 -15.82 17.19
N LYS A 42 -1.24 -15.48 16.09
CA LYS A 42 0.04 -14.74 16.08
C LYS A 42 -0.14 -13.24 15.93
N TYR A 43 -1.17 -12.81 15.22
CA TYR A 43 -1.36 -11.42 14.82
C TYR A 43 -2.64 -10.82 15.38
N ASP A 44 -2.53 -9.58 15.89
CA ASP A 44 -3.63 -8.69 16.23
C ASP A 44 -3.79 -7.70 15.08
N VAL A 45 -4.91 -7.78 14.36
CA VAL A 45 -5.12 -7.07 13.10
C VAL A 45 -5.85 -5.76 13.32
N VAL A 46 -5.26 -4.67 12.85
CA VAL A 46 -5.84 -3.33 12.78
C VAL A 46 -6.12 -2.99 11.32
N LEU A 47 -7.40 -2.88 10.95
CA LEU A 47 -7.78 -2.58 9.56
C LEU A 47 -7.80 -1.08 9.32
N ILE A 48 -7.04 -0.64 8.32
CA ILE A 48 -6.91 0.76 7.91
C ILE A 48 -7.39 0.89 6.47
N GLY A 49 -8.56 1.48 6.28
CA GLY A 49 -9.11 1.72 4.95
C GLY A 49 -8.75 3.11 4.44
N ILE A 50 -8.33 3.20 3.18
CA ILE A 50 -8.13 4.46 2.47
C ILE A 50 -9.19 4.58 1.40
N THR A 51 -9.95 5.68 1.39
CA THR A 51 -10.98 5.92 0.38
C THR A 51 -10.37 6.28 -0.99
N LYS A 52 -11.20 6.30 -2.04
CA LYS A 52 -10.79 6.80 -3.37
C LYS A 52 -10.37 8.29 -3.36
N GLN A 53 -10.79 9.05 -2.35
CA GLN A 53 -10.41 10.46 -2.14
C GLN A 53 -9.12 10.62 -1.33
N GLY A 54 -8.60 9.53 -0.74
CA GLY A 54 -7.37 9.53 0.05
C GLY A 54 -7.60 9.75 1.56
N ASP A 55 -8.84 9.70 2.05
CA ASP A 55 -9.12 9.75 3.49
C ASP A 55 -8.83 8.42 4.17
N PHE A 56 -8.19 8.48 5.34
CA PHE A 56 -7.82 7.31 6.14
C PHE A 56 -8.82 7.04 7.26
N TYR A 57 -9.20 5.78 7.42
CA TYR A 57 -10.12 5.33 8.47
C TYR A 57 -9.62 4.07 9.16
N LEU A 58 -9.75 4.03 10.49
CA LEU A 58 -9.78 2.77 11.24
C LEU A 58 -11.13 2.09 10.95
N TYR A 59 -11.08 0.85 10.52
CA TYR A 59 -12.28 0.05 10.26
C TYR A 59 -12.37 -1.13 11.24
N GLN A 60 -13.53 -1.31 11.87
CA GLN A 60 -13.78 -2.35 12.87
C GLN A 60 -15.06 -3.14 12.57
N GLY A 61 -15.58 -3.02 11.36
CA GLY A 61 -16.79 -3.68 10.92
C GLY A 61 -16.56 -5.07 10.29
N ASP A 62 -17.59 -5.56 9.61
CA ASP A 62 -17.58 -6.87 8.97
C ASP A 62 -16.69 -6.89 7.71
N ILE A 63 -15.89 -7.95 7.57
CA ILE A 63 -14.98 -8.16 6.44
C ILE A 63 -15.75 -8.22 5.10
N GLU A 64 -16.94 -8.78 5.08
CA GLU A 64 -17.76 -8.88 3.88
C GLU A 64 -18.13 -7.51 3.28
N LYS A 65 -18.25 -6.48 4.12
CA LYS A 65 -18.51 -5.11 3.67
C LYS A 65 -17.32 -4.49 2.92
N ILE A 66 -16.11 -4.95 3.20
CA ILE A 66 -14.92 -4.50 2.46
C ILE A 66 -15.04 -4.94 1.00
N GLU A 67 -15.26 -6.22 0.77
CA GLU A 67 -15.37 -6.79 -0.58
C GLU A 67 -16.52 -6.16 -1.40
N LYS A 68 -17.63 -5.82 -0.74
CA LYS A 68 -18.80 -5.16 -1.35
C LYS A 68 -18.63 -3.63 -1.51
N ASN A 69 -17.51 -3.06 -1.07
CA ASN A 69 -17.26 -1.62 -1.04
C ASN A 69 -18.29 -0.81 -0.21
N GLU A 70 -18.81 -1.42 0.87
CA GLU A 70 -19.76 -0.83 1.81
C GLU A 70 -19.08 -0.41 3.13
N TRP A 71 -17.79 -0.67 3.30
CA TRP A 71 -17.05 -0.48 4.54
C TRP A 71 -16.98 0.98 5.01
N LYS A 72 -16.86 1.92 4.06
CA LYS A 72 -16.67 3.35 4.35
C LYS A 72 -17.89 4.01 5.02
N ASP A 73 -19.08 3.45 4.80
CA ASP A 73 -20.33 3.94 5.35
C ASP A 73 -20.71 3.22 6.66
N ASP A 74 -19.85 2.32 7.14
CA ASP A 74 -20.05 1.60 8.39
C ASP A 74 -19.79 2.51 9.60
N LYS A 75 -20.68 2.39 10.60
CA LYS A 75 -20.60 3.16 11.85
C LYS A 75 -19.33 2.90 12.67
N SER A 76 -18.62 1.81 12.40
CA SER A 76 -17.35 1.49 13.03
C SER A 76 -16.19 2.34 12.51
N CYS A 77 -16.34 3.01 11.37
CA CYS A 77 -15.31 3.86 10.78
C CYS A 77 -15.00 5.05 11.66
N LYS A 78 -13.71 5.21 11.98
CA LYS A 78 -13.20 6.40 12.67
C LYS A 78 -12.13 7.05 11.83
N LYS A 79 -12.19 8.37 11.61
CA LYS A 79 -11.12 9.09 10.89
C LYS A 79 -9.83 9.00 11.66
N ILE A 80 -8.75 8.71 10.95
CA ILE A 80 -7.41 8.57 11.52
C ILE A 80 -6.37 9.33 10.70
N THR A 81 -5.20 9.48 11.30
CA THR A 81 -3.96 9.81 10.58
C THR A 81 -2.84 8.88 11.03
N ILE A 82 -1.87 8.62 10.15
CA ILE A 82 -0.60 8.01 10.56
C ILE A 82 0.23 9.07 11.26
N SER A 83 0.65 8.81 12.50
CA SER A 83 1.50 9.74 13.23
C SER A 83 2.90 9.74 12.65
N THR A 84 3.39 10.92 12.27
CA THR A 84 4.79 11.12 11.88
C THR A 84 5.72 11.28 13.08
N ASN A 85 5.18 11.39 14.30
CA ASN A 85 5.96 11.36 15.53
C ASN A 85 6.47 9.93 15.76
N ARG A 86 7.77 9.73 15.64
CA ARG A 86 8.39 8.40 15.75
C ARG A 86 8.16 7.70 17.09
N SER A 87 7.89 8.45 18.16
CA SER A 87 7.55 7.90 19.48
C SER A 87 6.19 7.20 19.52
N ASP A 88 5.26 7.56 18.64
CA ASP A 88 3.90 7.04 18.61
C ASP A 88 3.84 5.66 17.96
N HIS A 89 4.66 5.43 16.93
CA HIS A 89 4.70 4.19 16.14
C HIS A 89 3.31 3.67 15.78
N GLY A 90 2.43 4.53 15.25
CA GLY A 90 1.06 4.11 15.03
C GLY A 90 0.16 5.13 14.36
N ILE A 91 -1.14 4.94 14.58
CA ILE A 91 -2.21 5.81 14.07
C ILE A 91 -2.84 6.60 15.22
N ILE A 92 -3.36 7.78 14.89
CA ILE A 92 -4.11 8.64 15.81
C ILE A 92 -5.57 8.67 15.35
N ILE A 93 -6.49 8.36 16.25
CA ILE A 93 -7.93 8.56 16.04
C ILE A 93 -8.23 10.05 16.22
N LEU A 94 -8.69 10.72 15.16
CA LEU A 94 -8.80 12.19 15.16
C LEU A 94 -9.84 12.73 16.17
N ASP A 95 -10.92 12.00 16.41
CA ASP A 95 -11.99 12.44 17.31
C ASP A 95 -11.61 12.35 18.80
N THR A 96 -10.74 11.39 19.16
CA THR A 96 -10.39 11.10 20.56
C THR A 96 -8.94 11.40 20.91
N ASN A 97 -8.09 11.62 19.91
CA ASN A 97 -6.63 11.70 20.02
C ASN A 97 -5.99 10.42 20.59
N GLU A 98 -6.71 9.30 20.58
CA GLU A 98 -6.19 8.00 21.01
C GLU A 98 -5.14 7.52 20.01
N ILE A 99 -4.01 7.01 20.52
CA ILE A 99 -2.94 6.43 19.72
C ILE A 99 -3.05 4.90 19.75
N ILE A 100 -3.14 4.29 18.58
CA ILE A 100 -3.03 2.84 18.41
C ILE A 100 -1.64 2.54 17.86
N LYS A 101 -0.78 1.93 18.68
CA LYS A 101 0.55 1.50 18.25
C LYS A 101 0.46 0.32 17.30
N LEU A 102 1.36 0.29 16.31
CA LEU A 102 1.50 -0.78 15.33
C LEU A 102 2.94 -1.32 15.39
N ASP A 103 3.09 -2.63 15.44
CA ASP A 103 4.41 -3.26 15.37
C ASP A 103 4.92 -3.30 13.93
N ILE A 104 4.00 -3.48 12.98
CA ILE A 104 4.28 -3.55 11.55
C ILE A 104 3.03 -3.18 10.74
N VAL A 105 3.22 -2.64 9.55
CA VAL A 105 2.16 -2.39 8.57
C VAL A 105 2.29 -3.35 7.40
N PHE A 106 1.17 -3.89 6.94
CA PHE A 106 1.07 -4.68 5.72
C PHE A 106 0.17 -3.96 4.72
N PRO A 107 0.76 -3.20 3.77
CA PRO A 107 0.01 -2.58 2.69
C PRO A 107 -0.54 -3.65 1.74
N VAL A 108 -1.85 -3.62 1.49
CA VAL A 108 -2.53 -4.42 0.47
C VAL A 108 -3.16 -3.45 -0.51
N LEU A 109 -2.32 -2.58 -1.06
CA LEU A 109 -2.67 -1.54 -2.01
C LEU A 109 -2.10 -1.90 -3.38
N HIS A 110 -2.72 -1.37 -4.43
CA HIS A 110 -2.27 -1.56 -5.81
C HIS A 110 -2.16 -0.22 -6.53
N GLY A 111 -1.13 -0.09 -7.38
CA GLY A 111 -0.90 1.07 -8.22
C GLY A 111 -0.46 2.32 -7.45
N GLN A 112 -0.88 3.46 -7.95
CA GLN A 112 -0.48 4.78 -7.47
C GLN A 112 -0.78 4.97 -5.98
N ASN A 113 0.10 5.68 -5.28
CA ASN A 113 0.10 5.95 -3.85
C ASN A 113 0.35 4.71 -2.95
N GLY A 114 0.20 3.49 -3.46
CA GLY A 114 0.43 2.26 -2.71
C GLY A 114 1.77 1.58 -3.05
N GLU A 115 2.16 1.60 -4.33
CA GLU A 115 3.35 0.89 -4.83
C GLU A 115 4.46 1.83 -5.33
N ASP A 116 4.22 3.14 -5.34
CA ASP A 116 5.11 4.16 -5.92
C ASP A 116 6.04 4.84 -4.90
N GLY A 117 6.18 4.28 -3.71
CA GLY A 117 7.07 4.80 -2.67
C GLY A 117 6.43 5.84 -1.73
N ARG A 118 5.25 6.40 -2.05
CA ARG A 118 4.63 7.46 -1.23
C ARG A 118 4.20 6.95 0.15
N LEU A 119 3.50 5.83 0.20
CA LEU A 119 3.13 5.21 1.47
C LEU A 119 4.35 4.72 2.23
N GLN A 120 5.31 4.12 1.53
CA GLN A 120 6.56 3.64 2.10
C GLN A 120 7.33 4.79 2.77
N GLY A 121 7.46 5.94 2.08
CA GLY A 121 8.09 7.14 2.63
C GLY A 121 7.37 7.70 3.87
N LEU A 122 6.03 7.69 3.88
CA LEU A 122 5.24 8.08 5.06
C LEU A 122 5.53 7.16 6.26
N LEU A 123 5.57 5.83 6.04
CA LEU A 123 5.84 4.86 7.09
C LEU A 123 7.29 4.94 7.58
N GLU A 124 8.25 5.21 6.69
CA GLU A 124 9.66 5.44 7.05
C GLU A 124 9.84 6.69 7.92
N LEU A 125 9.18 7.81 7.57
CA LEU A 125 9.16 9.02 8.39
C LEU A 125 8.57 8.74 9.77
N ALA A 126 7.46 8.01 9.83
CA ALA A 126 6.79 7.60 11.06
C ALA A 126 7.61 6.60 11.90
N GLY A 127 8.65 5.99 11.33
CA GLY A 127 9.43 4.94 11.97
C GLY A 127 8.67 3.61 12.14
N ILE A 128 7.61 3.40 11.36
CA ILE A 128 6.80 2.19 11.39
C ILE A 128 7.36 1.18 10.38
N LYS A 129 7.63 -0.04 10.82
CA LYS A 129 8.04 -1.14 9.95
C LYS A 129 6.90 -1.52 9.01
N TYR A 130 7.21 -1.97 7.81
CA TYR A 130 6.20 -2.43 6.86
C TYR A 130 6.69 -3.60 6.01
N VAL A 131 5.74 -4.30 5.41
CA VAL A 131 6.00 -5.40 4.47
C VAL A 131 6.04 -4.82 3.07
N GLY A 132 7.11 -5.08 2.33
CA GLY A 132 7.30 -4.63 0.95
C GLY A 132 8.69 -4.06 0.70
N CYS A 133 8.90 -3.54 -0.50
CA CYS A 133 10.12 -2.85 -0.90
C CYS A 133 10.20 -1.47 -0.23
N ASP A 134 11.42 -0.94 -0.10
CA ASP A 134 11.63 0.41 0.41
C ASP A 134 11.10 1.50 -0.55
N MET A 135 11.07 2.74 -0.06
CA MET A 135 10.56 3.88 -0.83
C MET A 135 11.28 4.04 -2.18
N THR A 136 12.60 3.95 -2.19
CA THR A 136 13.40 4.17 -3.39
C THR A 136 13.16 3.09 -4.43
N SER A 137 13.20 1.82 -4.03
CA SER A 137 12.92 0.67 -4.91
C SER A 137 11.49 0.73 -5.46
N SER A 138 10.52 1.06 -4.62
CA SER A 138 9.11 1.20 -5.02
C SER A 138 8.94 2.31 -6.06
N ALA A 139 9.54 3.49 -5.85
CA ALA A 139 9.45 4.61 -6.77
C ALA A 139 10.07 4.30 -8.14
N ILE A 140 11.27 3.70 -8.15
CA ILE A 140 11.95 3.33 -9.40
C ILE A 140 11.17 2.24 -10.16
N CYS A 141 10.72 1.19 -9.46
CA CYS A 141 10.05 0.07 -10.11
C CYS A 141 8.64 0.43 -10.60
N MET A 142 8.00 1.47 -10.05
CA MET A 142 6.71 1.94 -10.53
C MET A 142 6.82 2.64 -11.89
N ASP A 143 7.94 3.30 -12.17
CA ASP A 143 8.24 3.90 -13.47
C ASP A 143 8.93 2.87 -14.37
N LYS A 144 8.21 2.35 -15.36
CA LYS A 144 8.71 1.30 -16.24
C LYS A 144 9.92 1.73 -17.05
N TYR A 145 9.98 3.00 -17.47
CA TYR A 145 11.13 3.51 -18.22
C TYR A 145 12.38 3.54 -17.35
N LEU A 146 12.29 4.15 -16.15
CA LEU A 146 13.39 4.20 -15.20
C LEU A 146 13.83 2.79 -14.75
N ALA A 147 12.89 1.89 -14.50
CA ALA A 147 13.19 0.51 -14.14
C ALA A 147 13.98 -0.20 -15.25
N HIS A 148 13.55 -0.08 -16.51
CA HIS A 148 14.25 -0.67 -17.67
C HIS A 148 15.65 -0.11 -17.82
N GLU A 149 15.81 1.21 -17.77
CA GLU A 149 17.13 1.85 -17.87
C GLU A 149 18.09 1.35 -16.77
N LEU A 150 17.59 1.30 -15.52
CA LEU A 150 18.42 0.88 -14.38
C LEU A 150 18.87 -0.59 -14.51
N VAL A 151 17.97 -1.50 -14.86
CA VAL A 151 18.35 -2.92 -14.95
C VAL A 151 19.19 -3.21 -16.18
N ALA A 152 19.01 -2.46 -17.29
CA ALA A 152 19.83 -2.56 -18.48
C ALA A 152 21.30 -2.20 -18.21
N THR A 153 21.57 -1.21 -17.34
CA THR A 153 22.94 -0.87 -16.92
C THR A 153 23.66 -2.01 -16.21
N ASN A 154 22.90 -2.98 -15.68
CA ASN A 154 23.42 -4.21 -15.03
C ASN A 154 23.44 -5.42 -15.98
N GLY A 155 23.29 -5.20 -17.29
CA GLY A 155 23.34 -6.26 -18.29
C GLY A 155 22.12 -7.17 -18.37
N ILE A 156 21.01 -6.78 -17.75
CA ILE A 156 19.73 -7.50 -17.83
C ILE A 156 19.01 -7.05 -19.09
N LEU A 157 18.58 -8.01 -19.91
CA LEU A 157 17.83 -7.73 -21.13
C LEU A 157 16.45 -7.20 -20.81
N THR A 158 16.11 -6.04 -21.36
CA THR A 158 14.80 -5.39 -21.23
C THR A 158 14.22 -5.11 -22.62
N PRO A 159 12.89 -4.98 -22.74
CA PRO A 159 12.29 -4.42 -23.94
C PRO A 159 12.82 -3.00 -24.20
N ILE A 160 12.95 -2.63 -25.47
CA ILE A 160 13.28 -1.26 -25.82
C ILE A 160 12.13 -0.36 -25.39
N SER A 161 12.43 0.70 -24.65
CA SER A 161 11.46 1.66 -24.13
C SER A 161 11.74 3.06 -24.68
N TYR A 162 10.69 3.80 -24.97
CA TYR A 162 10.75 5.20 -25.37
C TYR A 162 9.91 6.04 -24.44
N LEU A 163 10.49 7.11 -23.91
CA LEU A 163 9.78 8.08 -23.09
C LEU A 163 9.39 9.28 -23.95
N PHE A 164 8.12 9.64 -23.95
CA PHE A 164 7.58 10.83 -24.59
C PHE A 164 6.97 11.72 -23.51
N GLU A 165 7.49 12.92 -23.32
CA GLU A 165 7.00 13.86 -22.30
C GLU A 165 6.22 15.03 -22.89
N ASN A 166 6.84 15.75 -23.82
CA ASN A 166 6.28 16.93 -24.48
C ASN A 166 6.45 16.88 -26.00
N ASP A 167 6.56 15.66 -26.53
CA ASP A 167 6.81 15.43 -27.94
C ASP A 167 5.57 15.70 -28.79
N SER A 168 5.79 16.21 -29.99
CA SER A 168 4.70 16.41 -30.94
C SER A 168 4.17 15.07 -31.46
N TYR A 169 2.94 15.07 -31.95
CA TYR A 169 2.36 13.87 -32.60
C TYR A 169 3.24 13.35 -33.74
N ASP A 170 3.89 14.23 -34.49
CA ASP A 170 4.77 13.84 -35.59
C ASP A 170 6.05 13.19 -35.11
N ASP A 171 6.63 13.63 -34.00
CA ASP A 171 7.80 13.01 -33.38
C ASP A 171 7.49 11.60 -32.90
N ILE A 172 6.40 11.45 -32.16
CA ILE A 172 5.91 10.15 -31.69
C ILE A 172 5.68 9.22 -32.90
N ARG A 173 4.97 9.69 -33.93
CA ARG A 173 4.67 8.92 -35.13
C ARG A 173 5.94 8.50 -35.88
N ASN A 174 6.94 9.36 -35.97
CA ASN A 174 8.20 9.06 -36.64
C ASN A 174 9.00 7.99 -35.88
N THR A 175 9.01 8.03 -34.57
CA THR A 175 9.64 6.99 -33.72
C THR A 175 8.93 5.65 -33.91
N ILE A 176 7.61 5.62 -33.81
CA ILE A 176 6.80 4.38 -33.91
C ILE A 176 6.92 3.70 -35.29
N LYS A 177 7.07 4.47 -36.40
CA LYS A 177 7.20 3.90 -37.75
C LYS A 177 8.35 2.90 -37.89
N ASN A 178 9.39 3.03 -37.09
CA ASN A 178 10.59 2.21 -37.15
C ASN A 178 10.58 1.04 -36.14
N LEU A 179 9.49 0.89 -35.37
CA LEU A 179 9.35 -0.15 -34.37
C LEU A 179 8.62 -1.37 -34.95
N HIS A 180 8.96 -2.54 -34.43
CA HIS A 180 8.30 -3.80 -34.77
C HIS A 180 7.17 -4.08 -33.77
N TYR A 181 6.01 -4.51 -34.29
CA TYR A 181 4.90 -4.95 -33.45
C TYR A 181 5.17 -6.33 -32.82
N PRO A 182 4.61 -6.64 -31.62
CA PRO A 182 3.64 -5.81 -30.87
C PRO A 182 4.32 -4.70 -30.06
N LEU A 183 3.59 -3.57 -29.87
CA LEU A 183 3.96 -2.46 -28.99
C LEU A 183 3.00 -2.44 -27.79
N PHE A 184 3.49 -2.09 -26.60
CA PHE A 184 2.74 -2.01 -25.35
C PHE A 184 2.92 -0.63 -24.73
#